data_5feb74f2adcaf8dd9f9126336230c696
#
_entry.id   5feb74f2adcaf8dd9f9126336230c696
#
_cell.length_a   1.000
_cell.length_b   1.000
_cell.length_c   1.000
_cell.angle_alpha   90.00
_cell.angle_beta   90.00
_cell.angle_gamma   90.00
#
_symmetry.space_group_name_H-M   'P 1'
#
loop_
_entity.id
_entity.type
_entity.pdbx_description
1 polymer ?
#
loop_
_entity_poly.entity_id
_entity_poly.type
_entity_poly.pdbx_seq_one_letter_code
_entity_poly.pdbx_strand_id
1 'polypeptide(L)'
;ASITSSFDTYHWQDQYWMSTRADSVNHYHGPISIYEVHLGSWQRSLERNNGYLTYHELAEKFIPYVVEMGFTHIQLMPVSEYPFDGSWGYQPIGLYAPTSRFGSPNDLKYFIDCCHQQGLGLLMDWVPGHFPTDEHGAGRFDGTCLYEHEDVRRGYHPDWKTLIYNYGRSEVVSYLLSNAIYWLDQFHVDGLRVDAVASMLYLDYSREEGEWLPNKYGGRENLEAIDFLKQVNRRVYFNYPGAMMVAEESTAWPGVSHPIEQGGLGFGFKWNMGWMNDTLRYMSRDPIHRQYHHNEMTFGLLYGFSENF
;
A
#
# COMPACT_ATOMS: atom_id res chain seq x y z
N ALA A 1 -5.78 24.94 -4.27
CA ALA A 1 -7.19 25.03 -3.90
C ALA A 1 -7.77 23.62 -3.83
N SER A 2 -8.61 23.34 -2.83
CA SER A 2 -9.30 22.05 -2.72
C SER A 2 -10.42 21.97 -3.76
N ILE A 3 -10.57 20.78 -4.34
CA ILE A 3 -11.68 20.46 -5.26
C ILE A 3 -12.66 19.60 -4.48
N THR A 4 -13.91 20.03 -4.40
CA THR A 4 -14.98 19.26 -3.78
C THR A 4 -15.66 18.37 -4.81
N SER A 5 -15.98 17.13 -4.42
CA SER A 5 -16.68 16.17 -5.26
C SER A 5 -17.79 15.49 -4.47
N SER A 6 -18.88 15.09 -5.16
CA SER A 6 -19.93 14.25 -4.57
C SER A 6 -19.58 12.78 -4.78
N PHE A 7 -19.68 11.97 -3.71
CA PHE A 7 -19.35 10.54 -3.75
C PHE A 7 -20.54 9.64 -4.11
N ASP A 8 -21.77 10.13 -3.99
CA ASP A 8 -22.99 9.32 -4.10
C ASP A 8 -23.57 9.27 -5.53
N THR A 9 -22.80 9.69 -6.52
CA THR A 9 -23.29 9.82 -7.91
C THR A 9 -22.82 8.72 -8.84
N TYR A 10 -21.96 7.82 -8.39
CA TYR A 10 -21.47 6.70 -9.21
C TYR A 10 -22.38 5.47 -9.03
N HIS A 11 -22.74 4.83 -10.14
CA HIS A 11 -23.56 3.60 -10.17
C HIS A 11 -22.66 2.42 -10.57
N TRP A 12 -22.26 1.62 -9.60
CA TRP A 12 -21.42 0.45 -9.78
C TRP A 12 -22.08 -0.64 -10.62
N GLN A 13 -21.31 -1.29 -11.47
CA GLN A 13 -21.72 -2.46 -12.27
C GLN A 13 -21.02 -3.74 -11.83
N ASP A 14 -20.29 -3.71 -10.73
CA ASP A 14 -19.44 -4.78 -10.19
C ASP A 14 -20.12 -5.67 -9.13
N GLN A 15 -21.47 -5.65 -9.04
CA GLN A 15 -22.21 -6.38 -8.01
C GLN A 15 -21.89 -7.87 -8.00
N TYR A 16 -21.68 -8.48 -9.18
CA TYR A 16 -21.30 -9.88 -9.28
C TYR A 16 -19.92 -10.12 -8.64
N TRP A 17 -18.93 -9.30 -9.00
CA TRP A 17 -17.59 -9.38 -8.40
C TRP A 17 -17.65 -9.23 -6.89
N MET A 18 -18.27 -8.17 -6.39
CA MET A 18 -18.36 -7.88 -4.95
C MET A 18 -19.07 -8.98 -4.16
N SER A 19 -20.07 -9.65 -4.75
CA SER A 19 -20.79 -10.74 -4.10
C SER A 19 -20.04 -12.07 -4.14
N THR A 20 -19.10 -12.27 -5.07
CA THR A 20 -18.41 -13.54 -5.27
C THR A 20 -16.94 -13.52 -4.89
N ARG A 21 -16.32 -12.36 -4.72
CA ARG A 21 -14.87 -12.24 -4.49
C ARG A 21 -14.37 -13.03 -3.27
N ALA A 22 -15.18 -13.14 -2.23
CA ALA A 22 -14.82 -13.91 -1.03
C ALA A 22 -14.67 -15.41 -1.30
N ASP A 23 -15.46 -15.94 -2.27
CA ASP A 23 -15.54 -17.36 -2.58
C ASP A 23 -14.76 -17.72 -3.87
N SER A 24 -14.73 -16.83 -4.85
CA SER A 24 -14.16 -17.07 -6.18
C SER A 24 -12.75 -16.54 -6.35
N VAL A 25 -12.41 -15.44 -5.69
CA VAL A 25 -11.06 -14.88 -5.64
C VAL A 25 -10.37 -15.46 -4.40
N ASN A 26 -10.09 -16.77 -4.44
CA ASN A 26 -9.47 -17.46 -3.33
C ASN A 26 -7.96 -17.17 -3.32
N HIS A 27 -7.58 -16.16 -2.58
CA HIS A 27 -6.22 -15.65 -2.50
C HIS A 27 -5.21 -16.64 -1.90
N TYR A 28 -5.68 -17.64 -1.15
CA TYR A 28 -4.81 -18.63 -0.48
C TYR A 28 -4.63 -19.93 -1.29
N HIS A 29 -5.52 -20.22 -2.23
CA HIS A 29 -5.52 -21.50 -2.96
C HIS A 29 -5.50 -21.36 -4.48
N GLY A 30 -5.71 -20.13 -4.98
CA GLY A 30 -5.65 -19.83 -6.42
C GLY A 30 -4.29 -19.25 -6.83
N PRO A 31 -3.97 -19.27 -8.13
CA PRO A 31 -2.81 -18.57 -8.64
C PRO A 31 -3.05 -17.06 -8.58
N ILE A 32 -2.08 -16.33 -8.05
CA ILE A 32 -2.10 -14.86 -8.01
C ILE A 32 -0.92 -14.34 -8.82
N SER A 33 -1.19 -13.42 -9.76
CA SER A 33 -0.19 -12.69 -10.52
C SER A 33 -0.59 -11.22 -10.53
N ILE A 34 0.26 -10.35 -9.99
CA ILE A 34 -0.05 -8.94 -9.75
C ILE A 34 0.79 -8.07 -10.67
N TYR A 35 0.14 -7.16 -11.41
CA TYR A 35 0.81 -6.10 -12.16
C TYR A 35 0.85 -4.83 -11.33
N GLU A 36 2.01 -4.48 -10.80
CA GLU A 36 2.22 -3.21 -10.12
C GLU A 36 2.42 -2.09 -11.13
N VAL A 37 1.74 -0.96 -10.95
CA VAL A 37 1.78 0.16 -11.88
C VAL A 37 1.75 1.52 -11.21
N HIS A 38 2.64 2.41 -11.66
CA HIS A 38 2.52 3.84 -11.47
C HIS A 38 1.79 4.43 -12.68
N LEU A 39 0.54 4.83 -12.52
CA LEU A 39 -0.33 5.28 -13.61
C LEU A 39 0.28 6.45 -14.40
N GLY A 40 1.00 7.33 -13.71
CA GLY A 40 1.61 8.51 -14.32
C GLY A 40 2.81 8.22 -15.22
N SER A 41 3.41 7.04 -15.17
CA SER A 41 4.59 6.68 -15.96
C SER A 41 4.38 5.48 -16.88
N TRP A 42 3.26 4.76 -16.78
CA TRP A 42 2.98 3.61 -17.63
C TRP A 42 2.90 4.01 -19.12
N GLN A 43 2.06 5.01 -19.41
CA GLN A 43 2.01 5.67 -20.72
C GLN A 43 1.65 7.15 -20.56
N ARG A 44 2.05 7.96 -21.54
CA ARG A 44 1.71 9.38 -21.62
C ARG A 44 0.92 9.67 -22.90
N SER A 45 0.08 10.69 -22.84
CA SER A 45 -0.66 11.18 -24.01
C SER A 45 0.21 12.15 -24.82
N LEU A 46 0.59 11.72 -26.02
CA LEU A 46 1.34 12.58 -26.95
C LEU A 46 0.48 13.77 -27.42
N GLU A 47 -0.83 13.58 -27.56
CA GLU A 47 -1.79 14.61 -27.98
C GLU A 47 -1.91 15.74 -26.94
N ARG A 48 -1.71 15.43 -25.66
CA ARG A 48 -1.73 16.39 -24.55
C ARG A 48 -0.34 16.80 -24.10
N ASN A 49 0.58 16.98 -25.04
CA ASN A 49 1.95 17.40 -24.72
C ASN A 49 2.62 16.55 -23.65
N ASN A 50 2.56 15.23 -23.80
CA ASN A 50 3.10 14.25 -22.86
C ASN A 50 2.41 14.28 -21.47
N GLY A 51 1.16 14.71 -21.43
CA GLY A 51 0.34 14.71 -20.21
C GLY A 51 -0.08 13.31 -19.75
N TYR A 52 -0.67 13.22 -18.57
CA TYR A 52 -1.17 11.96 -18.02
C TYR A 52 -2.34 11.40 -18.85
N LEU A 53 -2.46 10.07 -18.90
CA LEU A 53 -3.69 9.42 -19.32
C LEU A 53 -4.76 9.60 -18.24
N THR A 54 -5.99 9.77 -18.67
CA THR A 54 -7.15 9.77 -17.76
C THR A 54 -7.49 8.34 -17.33
N TYR A 55 -8.29 8.18 -16.25
CA TYR A 55 -8.80 6.87 -15.83
C TYR A 55 -9.59 6.17 -16.93
N HIS A 56 -10.35 6.92 -17.76
CA HIS A 56 -11.05 6.37 -18.92
C HIS A 56 -10.09 5.83 -19.99
N GLU A 57 -9.06 6.59 -20.35
CA GLU A 57 -8.06 6.12 -21.31
C GLU A 57 -7.22 4.95 -20.77
N LEU A 58 -6.98 4.92 -19.45
CA LEU A 58 -6.36 3.78 -18.80
C LEU A 58 -7.26 2.54 -18.82
N ALA A 59 -8.56 2.70 -18.61
CA ALA A 59 -9.50 1.60 -18.74
C ALA A 59 -9.51 1.01 -20.17
N GLU A 60 -9.43 1.86 -21.18
CA GLU A 60 -9.42 1.44 -22.59
C GLU A 60 -8.10 0.80 -23.05
N LYS A 61 -6.95 1.23 -22.50
CA LYS A 61 -5.63 0.81 -22.99
C LYS A 61 -4.92 -0.14 -22.06
N PHE A 62 -4.96 0.14 -20.75
CA PHE A 62 -4.18 -0.58 -19.75
C PHE A 62 -4.86 -1.89 -19.32
N ILE A 63 -6.18 -1.87 -19.06
CA ILE A 63 -6.90 -3.07 -18.65
C ILE A 63 -6.78 -4.20 -19.67
N PRO A 64 -7.03 -3.98 -21.00
CA PRO A 64 -6.84 -5.03 -22.01
C PRO A 64 -5.42 -5.58 -22.04
N TYR A 65 -4.42 -4.74 -21.89
CA TYR A 65 -3.02 -5.17 -21.82
C TYR A 65 -2.76 -6.11 -20.63
N VAL A 66 -3.26 -5.77 -19.44
CA VAL A 66 -3.09 -6.60 -18.23
C VAL A 66 -3.79 -7.95 -18.38
N VAL A 67 -4.99 -7.96 -18.97
CA VAL A 67 -5.74 -9.19 -19.28
C VAL A 67 -5.00 -10.06 -20.30
N GLU A 68 -4.51 -9.47 -21.38
CA GLU A 68 -3.75 -10.18 -22.43
C GLU A 68 -2.47 -10.81 -21.85
N MET A 69 -1.80 -10.12 -20.94
CA MET A 69 -0.60 -10.62 -20.26
C MET A 69 -0.88 -11.69 -19.20
N GLY A 70 -2.15 -11.96 -18.88
CA GLY A 70 -2.56 -13.03 -17.98
C GLY A 70 -2.41 -12.72 -16.49
N PHE A 71 -2.34 -11.46 -16.10
CA PHE A 71 -2.36 -11.06 -14.69
C PHE A 71 -3.76 -11.23 -14.09
N THR A 72 -3.80 -11.51 -12.79
CA THR A 72 -5.05 -11.66 -12.03
C THR A 72 -5.44 -10.39 -11.27
N HIS A 73 -4.45 -9.58 -10.94
CA HIS A 73 -4.64 -8.35 -10.17
C HIS A 73 -3.79 -7.21 -10.72
N ILE A 74 -4.26 -6.00 -10.48
CA ILE A 74 -3.51 -4.75 -10.63
C ILE A 74 -3.22 -4.22 -9.23
N GLN A 75 -1.99 -3.79 -8.98
CA GLN A 75 -1.66 -2.96 -7.81
C GLN A 75 -1.36 -1.55 -8.29
N LEU A 76 -2.18 -0.60 -7.87
CA LEU A 76 -1.91 0.82 -8.09
C LEU A 76 -0.91 1.32 -7.05
N MET A 77 0.24 1.84 -7.47
CA MET A 77 1.07 2.70 -6.63
C MET A 77 0.21 3.87 -6.12
N PRO A 78 0.58 4.56 -5.03
CA PRO A 78 -0.36 5.40 -4.29
C PRO A 78 -1.12 6.39 -5.17
N VAL A 79 -2.45 6.35 -5.08
CA VAL A 79 -3.38 7.25 -5.78
C VAL A 79 -4.09 8.23 -4.83
N SER A 80 -3.72 8.26 -3.56
CA SER A 80 -4.09 9.36 -2.65
C SER A 80 -3.39 10.64 -3.11
N GLU A 81 -4.02 11.80 -2.92
CA GLU A 81 -3.47 13.08 -3.42
C GLU A 81 -2.14 13.43 -2.76
N TYR A 82 -1.18 13.83 -3.58
CA TYR A 82 0.19 14.17 -3.20
C TYR A 82 0.71 15.39 -3.97
N PRO A 83 1.59 16.24 -3.36
CA PRO A 83 2.02 17.49 -3.97
C PRO A 83 3.17 17.32 -4.97
N PHE A 84 4.04 16.33 -4.77
CA PHE A 84 5.30 16.17 -5.49
C PHE A 84 5.30 14.89 -6.35
N ASP A 85 5.30 15.08 -7.68
CA ASP A 85 5.28 13.95 -8.64
C ASP A 85 6.46 12.98 -8.46
N GLY A 86 7.64 13.48 -8.07
CA GLY A 86 8.81 12.65 -7.83
C GLY A 86 8.68 11.70 -6.64
N SER A 87 7.67 11.87 -5.78
CA SER A 87 7.37 10.92 -4.69
C SER A 87 6.60 9.69 -5.17
N TRP A 88 6.09 9.67 -6.41
CA TRP A 88 5.21 8.62 -6.95
C TRP A 88 3.95 8.35 -6.12
N GLY A 89 3.57 9.31 -5.26
CA GLY A 89 2.44 9.19 -4.36
C GLY A 89 2.77 8.74 -2.93
N TYR A 90 4.03 8.39 -2.64
CA TYR A 90 4.43 7.95 -1.29
C TYR A 90 4.55 9.08 -0.25
N GLN A 91 4.28 10.32 -0.66
CA GLN A 91 4.15 11.46 0.27
C GLN A 91 2.74 12.08 0.18
N PRO A 92 1.70 11.34 0.60
CA PRO A 92 0.32 11.81 0.48
C PRO A 92 0.00 12.91 1.48
N ILE A 93 -0.70 13.95 1.02
CA ILE A 93 -1.27 15.02 1.86
C ILE A 93 -2.76 14.86 2.07
N GLY A 94 -3.43 14.06 1.26
CA GLY A 94 -4.87 13.86 1.30
C GLY A 94 -5.23 12.37 1.25
N LEU A 95 -5.10 11.64 2.37
CA LEU A 95 -5.37 10.20 2.39
C LEU A 95 -6.79 9.81 1.93
N TYR A 96 -7.77 10.69 2.11
CA TYR A 96 -9.17 10.49 1.69
C TYR A 96 -9.49 11.08 0.32
N ALA A 97 -8.51 11.67 -0.37
CA ALA A 97 -8.72 12.29 -1.67
C ALA A 97 -7.98 11.50 -2.75
N PRO A 98 -8.68 10.88 -3.71
CA PRO A 98 -8.03 10.39 -4.92
C PRO A 98 -7.33 11.54 -5.64
N THR A 99 -6.11 11.29 -6.15
CA THR A 99 -5.39 12.33 -6.91
C THR A 99 -6.16 12.76 -8.14
N SER A 100 -6.21 14.07 -8.35
CA SER A 100 -6.89 14.68 -9.51
C SER A 100 -6.10 14.56 -10.82
N ARG A 101 -4.89 14.00 -10.78
CA ARG A 101 -4.00 13.86 -11.96
C ARG A 101 -4.60 13.08 -13.11
N PHE A 102 -5.40 12.08 -12.79
CA PHE A 102 -5.94 11.13 -13.77
C PHE A 102 -7.45 11.29 -14.00
N GLY A 103 -8.11 12.15 -13.25
CA GLY A 103 -9.55 12.41 -13.35
C GLY A 103 -10.22 12.67 -11.99
N SER A 104 -11.53 12.62 -11.98
CA SER A 104 -12.37 12.77 -10.78
C SER A 104 -12.40 11.47 -9.95
N PRO A 105 -12.90 11.52 -8.70
CA PRO A 105 -13.17 10.32 -7.91
C PRO A 105 -14.12 9.33 -8.61
N ASN A 106 -15.09 9.81 -9.36
CA ASN A 106 -15.99 8.93 -10.13
C ASN A 106 -15.28 8.26 -11.32
N ASP A 107 -14.29 8.92 -11.92
CA ASP A 107 -13.49 8.30 -12.99
C ASP A 107 -12.59 7.19 -12.42
N LEU A 108 -12.07 7.34 -11.20
CA LEU A 108 -11.38 6.24 -10.52
C LEU A 108 -12.33 5.07 -10.23
N LYS A 109 -13.55 5.36 -9.74
CA LYS A 109 -14.56 4.30 -9.55
C LYS A 109 -14.88 3.58 -10.86
N TYR A 110 -15.01 4.32 -11.96
CA TYR A 110 -15.20 3.75 -13.29
C TYR A 110 -14.04 2.82 -13.69
N PHE A 111 -12.80 3.23 -13.46
CA PHE A 111 -11.63 2.41 -13.77
C PHE A 111 -11.64 1.10 -12.97
N ILE A 112 -11.94 1.16 -11.67
CA ILE A 112 -12.03 -0.01 -10.80
C ILE A 112 -13.16 -0.94 -11.24
N ASP A 113 -14.32 -0.39 -11.53
CA ASP A 113 -15.50 -1.11 -12.04
C ASP A 113 -15.18 -1.87 -13.35
N CYS A 114 -14.45 -1.22 -14.27
CA CYS A 114 -13.97 -1.87 -15.50
C CYS A 114 -12.98 -3.03 -15.20
N CYS A 115 -12.11 -2.90 -14.20
CA CYS A 115 -11.24 -3.99 -13.77
C CYS A 115 -12.05 -5.21 -13.32
N HIS A 116 -13.03 -4.99 -12.43
CA HIS A 116 -13.90 -6.04 -11.92
C HIS A 116 -14.72 -6.74 -13.01
N GLN A 117 -15.24 -5.98 -13.98
CA GLN A 117 -15.95 -6.55 -15.13
C GLN A 117 -15.07 -7.42 -16.03
N GLN A 118 -13.76 -7.21 -16.02
CA GLN A 118 -12.78 -8.04 -16.73
C GLN A 118 -12.19 -9.16 -15.88
N GLY A 119 -12.69 -9.34 -14.66
CA GLY A 119 -12.20 -10.37 -13.74
C GLY A 119 -10.84 -10.06 -13.11
N LEU A 120 -10.44 -8.79 -13.08
CA LEU A 120 -9.20 -8.32 -12.45
C LEU A 120 -9.49 -7.76 -11.06
N GLY A 121 -8.81 -8.26 -10.04
CA GLY A 121 -8.76 -7.64 -8.73
C GLY A 121 -7.89 -6.37 -8.73
N LEU A 122 -8.17 -5.45 -7.81
CA LEU A 122 -7.43 -4.22 -7.69
C LEU A 122 -6.95 -3.99 -6.26
N LEU A 123 -5.64 -3.97 -6.08
CA LEU A 123 -4.97 -3.59 -4.84
C LEU A 123 -4.55 -2.12 -4.91
N MET A 124 -4.65 -1.43 -3.79
CA MET A 124 -4.16 -0.06 -3.67
C MET A 124 -2.99 0.01 -2.71
N ASP A 125 -1.95 0.72 -3.11
CA ASP A 125 -0.83 1.04 -2.23
C ASP A 125 -1.25 2.09 -1.20
N TRP A 126 -1.18 1.74 0.07
CA TRP A 126 -1.65 2.55 1.19
C TRP A 126 -0.49 2.94 2.09
N VAL A 127 -0.35 4.23 2.36
CA VAL A 127 0.78 4.83 3.08
C VAL A 127 0.34 5.34 4.46
N PRO A 128 0.12 4.47 5.46
CA PRO A 128 -0.28 4.89 6.81
C PRO A 128 0.91 5.20 7.73
N GLY A 129 2.15 5.03 7.24
CA GLY A 129 3.36 5.14 8.04
C GLY A 129 3.77 6.59 8.31
N HIS A 130 3.61 7.43 7.31
CA HIS A 130 4.15 8.79 7.34
C HIS A 130 3.41 9.73 6.39
N PHE A 131 3.71 11.03 6.50
CA PHE A 131 3.15 12.06 5.64
C PHE A 131 4.13 13.24 5.51
N PRO A 132 4.09 14.03 4.41
CA PRO A 132 5.04 15.11 4.17
C PRO A 132 4.79 16.32 5.08
N THR A 133 5.78 17.21 5.14
CA THR A 133 5.76 18.44 5.94
C THR A 133 5.20 19.66 5.19
N ASP A 134 4.56 19.44 4.05
CA ASP A 134 3.99 20.52 3.23
C ASP A 134 2.96 21.34 4.00
N GLU A 135 2.96 22.66 3.80
CA GLU A 135 2.10 23.64 4.52
C GLU A 135 0.59 23.36 4.35
N HIS A 136 0.20 22.65 3.31
CA HIS A 136 -1.20 22.28 3.01
C HIS A 136 -1.57 20.87 3.49
N GLY A 137 -0.64 20.18 4.16
CA GLY A 137 -0.82 18.84 4.70
C GLY A 137 -1.29 18.80 6.14
N ALA A 138 -1.16 17.61 6.74
CA ALA A 138 -1.59 17.34 8.11
C ALA A 138 -0.57 17.79 9.19
N GLY A 139 0.67 18.10 8.79
CA GLY A 139 1.73 18.49 9.72
C GLY A 139 1.39 19.79 10.44
N ARG A 140 1.39 19.76 11.78
CA ARG A 140 1.00 20.88 12.65
C ARG A 140 -0.33 21.52 12.22
N PHE A 141 -1.30 20.72 11.88
CA PHE A 141 -2.56 21.12 11.24
C PHE A 141 -3.30 22.26 11.94
N ASP A 142 -3.31 22.27 13.26
CA ASP A 142 -3.92 23.31 14.09
C ASP A 142 -2.88 24.17 14.85
N GLY A 143 -1.60 24.09 14.42
CA GLY A 143 -0.46 24.73 15.10
C GLY A 143 0.16 23.85 16.19
N THR A 144 -0.41 22.69 16.48
CA THR A 144 0.14 21.66 17.40
C THR A 144 0.47 20.38 16.65
N CYS A 145 1.12 19.42 17.31
CA CYS A 145 1.38 18.09 16.76
C CYS A 145 0.11 17.23 16.90
N LEU A 146 -0.87 17.45 16.01
CA LEU A 146 -2.17 16.78 16.06
C LEU A 146 -2.09 15.33 15.59
N TYR A 147 -1.40 15.08 14.47
CA TYR A 147 -1.27 13.76 13.85
C TYR A 147 0.06 13.09 14.16
N GLU A 148 1.12 13.87 14.34
CA GLU A 148 2.48 13.41 14.60
C GLU A 148 2.85 13.46 16.09
N HIS A 149 4.00 12.85 16.43
CA HIS A 149 4.63 13.03 17.73
C HIS A 149 5.34 14.38 17.80
N GLU A 150 5.31 15.04 18.97
CA GLU A 150 6.04 16.28 19.23
C GLU A 150 7.56 16.05 19.26
N ASP A 151 8.01 14.94 19.87
CA ASP A 151 9.42 14.57 19.90
C ASP A 151 9.86 14.02 18.53
N VAL A 152 10.79 14.71 17.89
CA VAL A 152 11.31 14.36 16.57
C VAL A 152 11.94 12.96 16.50
N ARG A 153 12.43 12.43 17.64
CA ARG A 153 12.97 11.08 17.74
C ARG A 153 11.89 9.99 17.58
N ARG A 154 10.62 10.35 17.63
CA ARG A 154 9.47 9.48 17.37
C ARG A 154 8.61 9.96 16.21
N GLY A 155 8.63 11.25 15.91
CA GLY A 155 7.70 11.92 15.00
C GLY A 155 8.26 12.28 13.64
N TYR A 156 9.52 11.95 13.31
CA TYR A 156 10.14 12.36 12.06
C TYR A 156 11.05 11.30 11.46
N HIS A 157 10.90 11.02 10.16
CA HIS A 157 11.79 10.14 9.40
C HIS A 157 12.94 10.92 8.79
N PRO A 158 14.19 10.66 9.19
CA PRO A 158 15.36 11.40 8.67
C PRO A 158 15.60 11.14 7.17
N ASP A 159 15.41 9.91 6.69
CA ASP A 159 15.68 9.53 5.30
C ASP A 159 14.67 10.17 4.33
N TRP A 160 13.40 10.14 4.66
CA TRP A 160 12.32 10.62 3.79
C TRP A 160 11.90 12.06 4.07
N LYS A 161 12.40 12.63 5.16
CA LYS A 161 12.05 14.00 5.63
C LYS A 161 10.54 14.17 5.82
N THR A 162 9.89 13.14 6.34
CA THR A 162 8.45 13.07 6.55
C THR A 162 8.13 12.96 8.05
N LEU A 163 6.90 13.32 8.41
CA LEU A 163 6.37 13.14 9.76
C LEU A 163 5.82 11.73 9.93
N ILE A 164 5.89 11.19 11.15
CA ILE A 164 5.38 9.87 11.52
C ILE A 164 4.08 10.04 12.30
N TYR A 165 3.04 9.28 11.93
CA TYR A 165 1.78 9.28 12.66
C TYR A 165 1.94 8.81 14.10
N ASN A 166 1.25 9.48 15.02
CA ASN A 166 1.20 9.13 16.44
C ASN A 166 0.14 8.06 16.70
N TYR A 167 0.50 6.79 16.54
CA TYR A 167 -0.41 5.65 16.77
C TYR A 167 -0.83 5.48 18.24
N GLY A 168 -0.22 6.22 19.17
CA GLY A 168 -0.65 6.26 20.56
C GLY A 168 -1.90 7.11 20.80
N ARG A 169 -2.34 7.90 19.80
CA ARG A 169 -3.56 8.72 19.88
C ARG A 169 -4.74 7.99 19.23
N SER A 170 -5.80 7.81 19.99
CA SER A 170 -7.02 7.13 19.51
C SER A 170 -7.65 7.82 18.29
N GLU A 171 -7.57 9.15 18.22
CA GLU A 171 -8.05 9.95 17.09
C GLU A 171 -7.27 9.68 15.81
N VAL A 172 -5.94 9.54 15.91
CA VAL A 172 -5.07 9.21 14.78
C VAL A 172 -5.30 7.78 14.32
N VAL A 173 -5.41 6.83 15.26
CA VAL A 173 -5.78 5.43 14.96
C VAL A 173 -7.13 5.38 14.25
N SER A 174 -8.15 6.11 14.77
CA SER A 174 -9.48 6.16 14.16
C SER A 174 -9.42 6.76 12.74
N TYR A 175 -8.66 7.84 12.55
CA TYR A 175 -8.47 8.48 11.25
C TYR A 175 -7.87 7.51 10.22
N LEU A 176 -6.78 6.83 10.56
CA LEU A 176 -6.10 5.89 9.65
C LEU A 176 -6.94 4.64 9.39
N LEU A 177 -7.56 4.07 10.43
CA LEU A 177 -8.43 2.89 10.30
C LEU A 177 -9.65 3.21 9.43
N SER A 178 -10.29 4.35 9.64
CA SER A 178 -11.41 4.80 8.81
C SER A 178 -10.97 5.04 7.37
N ASN A 179 -9.73 5.47 7.14
CA ASN A 179 -9.19 5.64 5.80
C ASN A 179 -9.01 4.29 5.08
N ALA A 180 -8.49 3.27 5.74
CA ALA A 180 -8.43 1.93 5.15
C ALA A 180 -9.83 1.41 4.74
N ILE A 181 -10.81 1.57 5.63
CA ILE A 181 -12.20 1.22 5.37
C ILE A 181 -12.79 2.03 4.21
N TYR A 182 -12.50 3.33 4.16
CA TYR A 182 -12.98 4.22 3.09
C TYR A 182 -12.59 3.74 1.69
N TRP A 183 -11.37 3.30 1.48
CA TRP A 183 -10.94 2.78 0.18
C TRP A 183 -11.64 1.47 -0.18
N LEU A 184 -11.82 0.57 0.79
CA LEU A 184 -12.54 -0.68 0.58
C LEU A 184 -14.04 -0.49 0.35
N ASP A 185 -14.67 0.45 1.06
CA ASP A 185 -16.11 0.68 1.05
C ASP A 185 -16.55 1.58 -0.11
N GLN A 186 -15.85 2.69 -0.30
CA GLN A 186 -16.26 3.72 -1.28
C GLN A 186 -15.69 3.50 -2.67
N PHE A 187 -14.56 2.79 -2.78
CA PHE A 187 -13.88 2.53 -4.05
C PHE A 187 -13.83 1.05 -4.42
N HIS A 188 -14.40 0.17 -3.62
CA HIS A 188 -14.47 -1.26 -3.88
C HIS A 188 -13.11 -1.93 -4.14
N VAL A 189 -11.98 -1.34 -3.70
CA VAL A 189 -10.68 -1.99 -3.88
C VAL A 189 -10.67 -3.38 -3.22
N ASP A 190 -9.97 -4.32 -3.81
CA ASP A 190 -9.91 -5.70 -3.33
C ASP A 190 -8.91 -5.91 -2.21
N GLY A 191 -8.08 -4.92 -1.95
CA GLY A 191 -7.16 -4.95 -0.84
C GLY A 191 -6.22 -3.77 -0.80
N LEU A 192 -5.42 -3.74 0.27
CA LEU A 192 -4.43 -2.71 0.52
C LEU A 192 -3.03 -3.36 0.64
N ARG A 193 -2.09 -2.85 -0.11
CA ARG A 193 -0.67 -3.07 0.13
C ARG A 193 -0.20 -1.97 1.07
N VAL A 194 0.24 -2.35 2.26
CA VAL A 194 0.68 -1.40 3.29
C VAL A 194 2.16 -1.11 3.11
N ASP A 195 2.45 0.14 2.79
CA ASP A 195 3.79 0.64 2.51
C ASP A 195 4.67 0.67 3.76
N ALA A 196 5.95 0.31 3.59
CA ALA A 196 7.03 0.50 4.55
C ALA A 196 6.71 0.03 5.98
N VAL A 197 6.08 -1.14 6.13
CA VAL A 197 5.69 -1.67 7.45
C VAL A 197 6.88 -1.77 8.41
N ALA A 198 8.08 -2.10 7.92
CA ALA A 198 9.29 -2.11 8.75
C ALA A 198 9.53 -0.77 9.46
N SER A 199 9.31 0.35 8.79
CA SER A 199 9.47 1.68 9.37
C SER A 199 8.46 1.99 10.49
N MET A 200 7.32 1.31 10.46
CA MET A 200 6.29 1.43 11.50
C MET A 200 6.61 0.55 12.71
N LEU A 201 7.21 -0.62 12.49
CA LEU A 201 7.48 -1.61 13.54
C LEU A 201 8.65 -1.24 14.45
N TYR A 202 9.63 -0.49 13.94
CA TYR A 202 10.88 -0.22 14.66
C TYR A 202 11.07 1.27 14.94
N LEU A 203 11.24 1.60 16.24
CA LEU A 203 11.51 2.97 16.72
C LEU A 203 12.91 3.46 16.31
N ASP A 204 13.83 2.55 16.07
CA ASP A 204 15.22 2.81 15.64
C ASP A 204 15.39 2.72 14.10
N TYR A 205 14.31 2.62 13.33
CA TYR A 205 14.39 2.52 11.87
C TYR A 205 15.14 3.72 11.27
N SER A 206 16.24 3.44 10.53
CA SER A 206 17.14 4.43 9.92
C SER A 206 17.67 5.50 10.90
N ARG A 207 17.95 5.12 12.14
CA ARG A 207 18.43 6.04 13.18
C ARG A 207 19.67 5.48 13.88
N GLU A 208 20.54 6.38 14.26
CA GLU A 208 21.72 6.06 15.06
C GLU A 208 21.39 6.02 16.56
N GLU A 209 22.34 5.54 17.35
CA GLU A 209 22.21 5.52 18.81
C GLU A 209 22.02 6.95 19.36
N GLY A 210 20.98 7.15 20.18
CA GLY A 210 20.60 8.46 20.73
C GLY A 210 19.60 9.27 19.87
N GLU A 211 19.33 8.84 18.64
CA GLU A 211 18.38 9.53 17.73
C GLU A 211 16.96 8.97 17.81
N TRP A 212 16.72 8.00 18.68
CA TRP A 212 15.41 7.38 18.90
C TRP A 212 15.11 7.19 20.39
N LEU A 213 13.85 6.93 20.69
CA LEU A 213 13.39 6.65 22.05
C LEU A 213 12.89 5.22 22.16
N PRO A 214 13.35 4.44 23.15
CA PRO A 214 12.83 3.10 23.36
C PRO A 214 11.37 3.10 23.78
N ASN A 215 10.71 1.96 23.61
CA ASN A 215 9.37 1.74 24.12
C ASN A 215 9.37 1.65 25.67
N LYS A 216 8.19 1.55 26.28
CA LYS A 216 8.02 1.48 27.74
C LYS A 216 8.73 0.30 28.44
N TYR A 217 9.20 -0.68 27.69
CA TYR A 217 9.95 -1.82 28.19
C TYR A 217 11.45 -1.75 27.85
N GLY A 218 11.89 -0.65 27.24
CA GLY A 218 13.28 -0.47 26.83
C GLY A 218 13.66 -1.07 25.49
N GLY A 219 12.70 -1.64 24.76
CA GLY A 219 12.91 -2.24 23.43
C GLY A 219 12.72 -1.23 22.29
N ARG A 220 13.04 -1.70 21.08
CA ARG A 220 12.97 -0.91 19.84
C ARG A 220 11.65 -1.07 19.09
N GLU A 221 10.79 -1.98 19.51
CA GLU A 221 9.51 -2.25 18.87
C GLU A 221 8.55 -1.08 19.14
N ASN A 222 7.89 -0.57 18.09
CA ASN A 222 6.84 0.43 18.21
C ASN A 222 5.52 -0.26 18.57
N LEU A 223 5.25 -0.40 19.85
CA LEU A 223 4.10 -1.16 20.36
C LEU A 223 2.77 -0.57 19.90
N GLU A 224 2.68 0.75 19.80
CA GLU A 224 1.50 1.45 19.35
C GLU A 224 1.18 1.19 17.86
N ALA A 225 2.21 1.20 17.01
CA ALA A 225 2.06 0.86 15.58
C ALA A 225 1.73 -0.62 15.37
N ILE A 226 2.33 -1.52 16.15
CA ILE A 226 2.03 -2.96 16.12
C ILE A 226 0.55 -3.19 16.46
N ASP A 227 0.04 -2.54 17.50
CA ASP A 227 -1.37 -2.66 17.88
C ASP A 227 -2.29 -2.08 16.81
N PHE A 228 -1.93 -0.92 16.23
CA PHE A 228 -2.66 -0.32 15.12
C PHE A 228 -2.76 -1.27 13.91
N LEU A 229 -1.64 -1.87 13.46
CA LEU A 229 -1.63 -2.80 12.33
C LEU A 229 -2.52 -4.02 12.59
N LYS A 230 -2.47 -4.57 13.81
CA LYS A 230 -3.35 -5.68 14.21
C LYS A 230 -4.83 -5.27 14.19
N GLN A 231 -5.15 -4.06 14.64
CA GLN A 231 -6.52 -3.55 14.60
C GLN A 231 -7.03 -3.37 13.17
N VAL A 232 -6.22 -2.80 12.27
CA VAL A 232 -6.57 -2.62 10.85
C VAL A 232 -6.85 -3.97 10.20
N ASN A 233 -5.93 -4.93 10.31
CA ASN A 233 -6.09 -6.26 9.71
C ASN A 233 -7.35 -6.98 10.23
N ARG A 234 -7.58 -6.97 11.56
CA ARG A 234 -8.78 -7.56 12.15
C ARG A 234 -10.05 -6.91 11.62
N ARG A 235 -10.10 -5.58 11.52
CA ARG A 235 -11.28 -4.85 11.04
C ARG A 235 -11.54 -5.07 9.56
N VAL A 236 -10.51 -5.08 8.74
CA VAL A 236 -10.64 -5.33 7.30
C VAL A 236 -11.18 -6.73 7.06
N TYR A 237 -10.56 -7.77 7.59
CA TYR A 237 -11.02 -9.14 7.36
C TYR A 237 -12.39 -9.45 7.95
N PHE A 238 -12.76 -8.80 9.05
CA PHE A 238 -14.09 -8.96 9.63
C PHE A 238 -15.20 -8.33 8.78
N ASN A 239 -14.97 -7.13 8.23
CA ASN A 239 -16.01 -6.38 7.53
C ASN A 239 -16.01 -6.62 6.00
N TYR A 240 -14.88 -7.00 5.43
CA TYR A 240 -14.69 -7.19 3.99
C TYR A 240 -14.10 -8.57 3.69
N PRO A 241 -14.90 -9.63 3.78
CA PRO A 241 -14.46 -10.97 3.40
C PRO A 241 -13.93 -10.99 1.95
N GLY A 242 -12.80 -11.65 1.72
CA GLY A 242 -12.14 -11.68 0.44
C GLY A 242 -11.26 -10.47 0.11
N ALA A 243 -11.16 -9.47 1.01
CA ALA A 243 -10.15 -8.43 0.87
C ALA A 243 -8.75 -8.96 1.19
N MET A 244 -7.72 -8.38 0.56
CA MET A 244 -6.32 -8.72 0.76
C MET A 244 -5.61 -7.62 1.55
N MET A 245 -4.91 -7.99 2.61
CA MET A 245 -3.96 -7.10 3.30
C MET A 245 -2.55 -7.62 3.08
N VAL A 246 -1.76 -6.87 2.35
CA VAL A 246 -0.40 -7.24 1.93
C VAL A 246 0.60 -6.32 2.60
N ALA A 247 1.58 -6.85 3.32
CA ALA A 247 2.61 -6.04 3.95
C ALA A 247 3.84 -5.89 3.05
N GLU A 248 4.32 -4.66 2.88
CA GLU A 248 5.70 -4.45 2.48
C GLU A 248 6.56 -4.38 3.74
N GLU A 249 7.16 -5.50 4.09
CA GLU A 249 8.03 -5.61 5.26
C GLU A 249 9.33 -6.30 4.84
N SER A 250 10.43 -5.55 4.88
CA SER A 250 11.74 -5.94 4.32
C SER A 250 12.72 -6.51 5.36
N THR A 251 12.32 -6.61 6.63
CA THR A 251 13.16 -7.11 7.71
C THR A 251 12.85 -8.56 8.08
N ALA A 252 13.52 -9.08 9.09
CA ALA A 252 13.27 -10.40 9.66
C ALA A 252 12.20 -10.38 10.77
N TRP A 253 11.24 -9.46 10.73
CA TRP A 253 10.15 -9.47 11.70
C TRP A 253 9.34 -10.76 11.58
N PRO A 254 9.17 -11.52 12.69
CA PRO A 254 8.52 -12.82 12.61
C PRO A 254 7.00 -12.70 12.57
N GLY A 255 6.35 -13.54 11.75
CA GLY A 255 4.90 -13.71 11.76
C GLY A 255 4.12 -12.51 11.25
N VAL A 256 4.61 -11.81 10.23
CA VAL A 256 3.88 -10.72 9.56
C VAL A 256 2.54 -11.21 9.06
N SER A 257 2.53 -12.36 8.36
CA SER A 257 1.32 -12.99 7.81
C SER A 257 0.71 -14.07 8.71
N HIS A 258 1.19 -14.21 9.95
CA HIS A 258 0.58 -15.13 10.91
C HIS A 258 -0.66 -14.54 11.58
N PRO A 259 -1.60 -15.39 12.03
CA PRO A 259 -2.76 -14.96 12.80
C PRO A 259 -2.38 -14.16 14.06
N ILE A 260 -3.18 -13.15 14.37
CA ILE A 260 -2.96 -12.29 15.56
C ILE A 260 -2.96 -13.11 16.85
N GLU A 261 -3.80 -14.13 16.92
CA GLU A 261 -3.94 -15.05 18.07
C GLU A 261 -2.68 -15.91 18.31
N GLN A 262 -1.84 -16.05 17.27
CA GLN A 262 -0.54 -16.74 17.34
C GLN A 262 0.63 -15.76 17.53
N GLY A 263 0.32 -14.49 17.81
CA GLY A 263 1.33 -13.45 18.01
C GLY A 263 1.73 -12.69 16.74
N GLY A 264 1.18 -13.06 15.58
CA GLY A 264 1.44 -12.39 14.30
C GLY A 264 0.80 -11.01 14.17
N LEU A 265 1.03 -10.35 13.03
CA LEU A 265 0.43 -9.05 12.71
C LEU A 265 -0.93 -9.18 12.02
N GLY A 266 -1.28 -10.36 11.51
CA GLY A 266 -2.57 -10.63 10.90
C GLY A 266 -2.71 -10.20 9.45
N PHE A 267 -1.62 -9.89 8.74
CA PHE A 267 -1.68 -9.73 7.29
C PHE A 267 -2.01 -11.05 6.60
N GLY A 268 -2.67 -10.99 5.46
CA GLY A 268 -2.90 -12.18 4.65
C GLY A 268 -1.63 -12.58 3.89
N PHE A 269 -0.89 -11.57 3.43
CA PHE A 269 0.30 -11.75 2.62
C PHE A 269 1.41 -10.78 3.00
N LYS A 270 2.62 -11.12 2.60
CA LYS A 270 3.81 -10.26 2.70
C LYS A 270 4.54 -10.27 1.36
N TRP A 271 5.00 -9.13 0.86
CA TRP A 271 5.91 -9.08 -0.28
C TRP A 271 7.21 -9.81 0.02
N ASN A 272 7.62 -10.72 -0.86
CA ASN A 272 8.89 -11.44 -0.73
C ASN A 272 10.06 -10.56 -1.19
N MET A 273 10.46 -9.62 -0.35
CA MET A 273 11.57 -8.70 -0.65
C MET A 273 12.91 -9.44 -0.78
N GLY A 274 13.08 -10.56 -0.08
CA GLY A 274 14.25 -11.42 -0.21
C GLY A 274 14.36 -12.02 -1.61
N TRP A 275 13.27 -12.61 -2.10
CA TRP A 275 13.21 -13.14 -3.48
C TRP A 275 13.46 -12.04 -4.51
N MET A 276 12.88 -10.86 -4.33
CA MET A 276 13.10 -9.72 -5.22
C MET A 276 14.58 -9.37 -5.30
N ASN A 277 15.25 -9.17 -4.17
CA ASN A 277 16.66 -8.80 -4.11
C ASN A 277 17.56 -9.88 -4.72
N ASP A 278 17.31 -11.16 -4.43
CA ASP A 278 18.09 -12.28 -4.96
C ASP A 278 17.91 -12.42 -6.48
N THR A 279 16.67 -12.25 -6.96
CA THR A 279 16.36 -12.28 -8.40
C THR A 279 17.04 -11.13 -9.13
N LEU A 280 16.95 -9.90 -8.62
CA LEU A 280 17.61 -8.74 -9.23
C LEU A 280 19.13 -8.90 -9.27
N ARG A 281 19.71 -9.42 -8.19
CA ARG A 281 21.14 -9.73 -8.13
C ARG A 281 21.55 -10.75 -9.17
N TYR A 282 20.81 -11.85 -9.27
CA TYR A 282 21.06 -12.88 -10.27
C TYR A 282 20.93 -12.33 -11.69
N MET A 283 19.88 -11.57 -11.98
CA MET A 283 19.62 -11.01 -13.31
C MET A 283 20.63 -9.93 -13.72
N SER A 284 21.21 -9.21 -12.75
CA SER A 284 22.28 -8.22 -13.01
C SER A 284 23.63 -8.83 -13.39
N ARG A 285 23.82 -10.13 -13.13
CA ARG A 285 25.04 -10.83 -13.52
C ARG A 285 25.09 -11.04 -15.03
N ASP A 286 26.30 -10.99 -15.59
CA ASP A 286 26.54 -11.41 -16.98
C ASP A 286 26.02 -12.85 -17.18
N PRO A 287 25.26 -13.12 -18.24
CA PRO A 287 24.68 -14.45 -18.51
C PRO A 287 25.69 -15.60 -18.42
N ILE A 288 26.93 -15.38 -18.83
CA ILE A 288 28.00 -16.41 -18.81
C ILE A 288 28.34 -16.87 -17.39
N HIS A 289 28.10 -15.99 -16.38
CA HIS A 289 28.39 -16.29 -14.97
C HIS A 289 27.19 -16.82 -14.20
N ARG A 290 25.96 -16.70 -14.71
CA ARG A 290 24.72 -17.09 -14.00
C ARG A 290 24.70 -18.55 -13.58
N GLN A 291 25.30 -19.44 -14.39
CA GLN A 291 25.40 -20.88 -14.08
C GLN A 291 26.09 -21.18 -12.74
N TYR A 292 26.94 -20.29 -12.23
CA TYR A 292 27.65 -20.45 -10.97
C TYR A 292 26.90 -19.84 -9.78
N HIS A 293 25.77 -19.18 -10.01
CA HIS A 293 25.02 -18.44 -9.01
C HIS A 293 23.53 -18.86 -8.93
N HIS A 294 23.22 -20.06 -9.41
CA HIS A 294 21.85 -20.55 -9.48
C HIS A 294 21.16 -20.65 -8.12
N ASN A 295 21.94 -20.80 -7.04
CA ASN A 295 21.45 -20.76 -5.67
C ASN A 295 20.77 -19.43 -5.32
N GLU A 296 21.11 -18.31 -5.94
CA GLU A 296 20.44 -17.02 -5.72
C GLU A 296 18.96 -17.09 -6.18
N MET A 297 18.65 -17.81 -7.26
CA MET A 297 17.27 -18.01 -7.71
C MET A 297 16.48 -19.00 -6.85
N THR A 298 17.15 -20.01 -6.28
CA THR A 298 16.47 -21.08 -5.54
C THR A 298 16.32 -20.74 -4.04
N PHE A 299 17.13 -19.84 -3.51
CA PHE A 299 17.07 -19.46 -2.09
C PHE A 299 15.73 -18.87 -1.68
N GLY A 300 15.08 -18.15 -2.59
CA GLY A 300 13.75 -17.55 -2.36
C GLY A 300 12.67 -18.54 -1.95
N LEU A 301 12.80 -19.84 -2.34
CA LEU A 301 11.87 -20.89 -1.93
C LEU A 301 11.85 -21.14 -0.42
N LEU A 302 12.95 -20.84 0.28
CA LEU A 302 13.03 -21.03 1.73
C LEU A 302 12.15 -20.04 2.50
N TYR A 303 11.91 -18.85 1.96
CA TYR A 303 11.07 -17.84 2.60
C TYR A 303 9.60 -18.30 2.72
N GLY A 304 9.10 -19.08 1.75
CA GLY A 304 7.72 -19.58 1.72
C GLY A 304 7.35 -20.54 2.86
N PHE A 305 8.31 -20.97 3.68
CA PHE A 305 8.03 -21.79 4.86
C PHE A 305 7.69 -20.98 6.12
N SER A 306 7.92 -19.68 6.11
CA SER A 306 7.76 -18.83 7.30
C SER A 306 6.67 -17.79 7.16
N GLU A 307 6.27 -17.42 5.94
CA GLU A 307 5.28 -16.37 5.67
C GLU A 307 4.45 -16.76 4.43
N ASN A 308 3.28 -16.13 4.28
CA ASN A 308 2.50 -16.17 3.05
C ASN A 308 3.01 -15.06 2.11
N PHE A 309 3.54 -15.45 0.95
CA PHE A 309 4.06 -14.51 -0.06
C PHE A 309 3.21 -14.50 -1.32
#